data_409104daa8d71a9f305bcd0bc38d7da6
#
_entry.id   409104daa8d71a9f305bcd0bc38d7da6
#
_cell.length_a   1.000
_cell.length_b   1.000
_cell.length_c   1.000
_cell.angle_alpha   90.00
_cell.angle_beta   90.00
_cell.angle_gamma   90.00
#
_symmetry.space_group_name_H-M   'P 1'
#
loop_
_entity.id
_entity.type
_entity.pdbx_description
1 polymer ?
#
loop_
_entity_poly.entity_id
_entity_poly.type
_entity_poly.pdbx_seq_one_letter_code
_entity_poly.pdbx_strand_id
1 'polypeptide(L)'
;MGAAIASSETRLSALTTKDVSAAARQIVAIAVGSCEQHGKHLPLDTDTRIAEALCASLASTCEDILVGPTITITASGEHQGFAGTLSIGTAALTTVLVEIVRSAQWARGVIFVNGHGGNAQAVTSALKLLKREGRRVSAWWPQIENGDAHAGF
;
A
#
# COMPACT_ATOMS: atom_id res chain seq x y z
N MET A 1 -5.17 17.39 26.75
CA MET A 1 -5.84 17.90 25.56
C MET A 1 -4.84 17.83 24.42
N GLY A 2 -4.90 16.76 23.61
CA GLY A 2 -4.09 16.64 22.41
C GLY A 2 -4.61 17.61 21.37
N ALA A 3 -3.74 18.50 20.88
CA ALA A 3 -4.06 19.32 19.74
C ALA A 3 -4.30 18.38 18.55
N ALA A 4 -5.52 18.37 18.01
CA ALA A 4 -5.79 17.77 16.73
C ALA A 4 -4.77 18.34 15.71
N ILE A 5 -4.28 17.51 14.81
CA ILE A 5 -3.52 18.02 13.66
C ILE A 5 -4.45 19.01 12.98
N ALA A 6 -4.19 20.30 13.14
CA ALA A 6 -4.97 21.38 12.54
C ALA A 6 -4.57 21.58 11.08
N SER A 7 -4.33 20.48 10.36
CA SER A 7 -4.06 20.50 8.93
C SER A 7 -4.85 19.38 8.26
N SER A 8 -5.50 19.74 7.17
CA SER A 8 -6.10 18.81 6.20
C SER A 8 -5.07 17.91 5.50
N GLU A 9 -3.82 17.90 5.96
CA GLU A 9 -2.74 17.10 5.37
C GLU A 9 -2.77 15.70 5.96
N THR A 10 -3.11 14.74 5.11
CA THR A 10 -3.18 13.32 5.47
C THR A 10 -1.96 12.51 4.99
N ARG A 11 -1.04 13.14 4.24
CA ARG A 11 0.14 12.46 3.71
C ARG A 11 1.28 12.47 4.73
N LEU A 12 1.70 11.31 5.16
CA LEU A 12 2.81 11.14 6.10
C LEU A 12 4.09 11.85 5.62
N SER A 13 4.36 11.84 4.31
CA SER A 13 5.55 12.47 3.71
C SER A 13 5.60 14.00 3.85
N ALA A 14 4.49 14.64 4.13
CA ALA A 14 4.39 16.09 4.35
C ALA A 14 4.47 16.49 5.83
N LEU A 15 4.51 15.52 6.75
CA LEU A 15 4.56 15.74 8.19
C LEU A 15 5.98 15.61 8.73
N THR A 16 6.28 16.32 9.82
CA THR A 16 7.49 16.14 10.60
C THR A 16 7.29 15.09 11.69
N THR A 17 8.39 14.58 12.25
CA THR A 17 8.33 13.69 13.43
C THR A 17 7.56 14.31 14.58
N LYS A 18 7.68 15.64 14.78
CA LYS A 18 6.96 16.37 15.82
C LYS A 18 5.46 16.33 15.58
N ASP A 19 5.01 16.53 14.34
CA ASP A 19 3.59 16.49 13.97
C ASP A 19 3.01 15.09 14.22
N VAL A 20 3.71 14.06 13.78
CA VAL A 20 3.28 12.66 13.99
C VAL A 20 3.26 12.30 15.48
N SER A 21 4.23 12.77 16.27
CA SER A 21 4.28 12.49 17.71
C SER A 21 3.19 13.24 18.49
N ALA A 22 2.77 14.40 18.01
CA ALA A 22 1.71 15.21 18.64
C ALA A 22 0.30 14.71 18.31
N ALA A 23 0.18 13.96 17.21
CA ALA A 23 -1.10 13.41 16.78
C ALA A 23 -1.54 12.22 17.64
N ALA A 24 -2.85 11.99 17.72
CA ALA A 24 -3.35 10.71 18.20
C ALA A 24 -2.80 9.59 17.29
N ARG A 25 -2.55 8.40 17.87
CA ARG A 25 -2.08 7.24 17.11
C ARG A 25 -3.03 6.94 15.96
N GLN A 26 -2.54 7.05 14.74
CA GLN A 26 -3.30 6.88 13.52
C GLN A 26 -2.99 5.54 12.85
N ILE A 27 -3.85 5.15 11.93
CA ILE A 27 -3.63 4.01 11.04
C ILE A 27 -2.90 4.53 9.80
N VAL A 28 -1.84 3.85 9.38
CA VAL A 28 -1.12 4.19 8.15
C VAL A 28 -1.64 3.36 6.99
N ALA A 29 -2.23 4.00 5.99
CA ALA A 29 -2.61 3.36 4.74
C ALA A 29 -1.46 3.47 3.73
N ILE A 30 -1.03 2.35 3.18
CA ILE A 30 0.08 2.27 2.23
C ILE A 30 -0.42 1.67 0.93
N ALA A 31 -0.33 2.44 -0.16
CA ALA A 31 -0.61 1.96 -1.48
C ALA A 31 0.48 0.99 -1.96
N VAL A 32 0.07 -0.16 -2.48
CA VAL A 32 0.94 -1.17 -3.05
C VAL A 32 0.53 -1.36 -4.51
N GLY A 33 1.31 -0.80 -5.41
CA GLY A 33 1.04 -0.79 -6.84
C GLY A 33 1.87 -1.79 -7.62
N SER A 34 2.24 -1.41 -8.84
CA SER A 34 3.17 -2.13 -9.71
C SER A 34 3.85 -1.17 -10.70
N CYS A 35 4.86 -1.68 -11.38
CA CYS A 35 5.47 -1.06 -12.56
C CYS A 35 5.54 -2.11 -13.66
N GLU A 36 4.46 -2.23 -14.46
CA GLU A 36 4.32 -3.29 -15.46
C GLU A 36 3.45 -2.87 -16.63
N GLN A 37 3.47 -3.67 -17.69
CA GLN A 37 2.62 -3.43 -18.84
C GLN A 37 1.13 -3.60 -18.51
N HIS A 38 0.27 -2.75 -19.09
CA HIS A 38 -1.19 -2.79 -19.02
C HIS A 38 -1.81 -2.63 -20.41
N GLY A 39 -1.29 -3.42 -21.38
CA GLY A 39 -1.68 -3.30 -22.77
C GLY A 39 -1.12 -2.04 -23.44
N LYS A 40 -1.69 -1.69 -24.63
CA LYS A 40 -1.16 -0.62 -25.48
C LYS A 40 -1.56 0.80 -25.08
N HIS A 41 -2.53 0.93 -24.19
CA HIS A 41 -3.20 2.21 -23.94
C HIS A 41 -3.05 2.73 -22.50
N LEU A 42 -2.65 1.89 -21.56
CA LEU A 42 -2.50 2.27 -20.18
C LEU A 42 -1.02 2.41 -19.80
N PRO A 43 -0.69 3.34 -18.89
CA PRO A 43 0.69 3.54 -18.46
C PRO A 43 1.16 2.41 -17.53
N LEU A 44 2.48 2.28 -17.39
CA LEU A 44 3.11 1.23 -16.56
C LEU A 44 2.79 1.33 -15.06
N ASP A 45 2.37 2.49 -14.60
CA ASP A 45 2.01 2.78 -13.20
C ASP A 45 0.49 2.71 -12.93
N THR A 46 -0.28 2.06 -13.80
CA THR A 46 -1.74 1.99 -13.68
C THR A 46 -2.18 1.48 -12.31
N ASP A 47 -1.65 0.35 -11.85
CA ASP A 47 -1.99 -0.22 -10.53
C ASP A 47 -1.59 0.69 -9.37
N THR A 48 -0.46 1.38 -9.51
CA THR A 48 0.00 2.38 -8.54
C THR A 48 -0.99 3.52 -8.41
N ARG A 49 -1.45 4.07 -9.53
CA ARG A 49 -2.45 5.16 -9.54
C ARG A 49 -3.77 4.74 -8.92
N ILE A 50 -4.21 3.52 -9.20
CA ILE A 50 -5.43 2.95 -8.61
C ILE A 50 -5.27 2.85 -7.09
N ALA A 51 -4.20 2.24 -6.61
CA ALA A 51 -3.94 2.07 -5.19
C ALA A 51 -3.82 3.42 -4.45
N GLU A 52 -3.16 4.41 -5.05
CA GLU A 52 -3.05 5.77 -4.51
C GLU A 52 -4.39 6.48 -4.42
N ALA A 53 -5.22 6.39 -5.46
CA ALA A 53 -6.55 6.99 -5.46
C ALA A 53 -7.44 6.36 -4.37
N LEU A 54 -7.34 5.05 -4.16
CA LEU A 54 -8.06 4.34 -3.11
C LEU A 54 -7.57 4.74 -1.70
N CYS A 55 -6.26 4.90 -1.49
CA CYS A 55 -5.71 5.42 -0.23
C CYS A 55 -6.20 6.84 0.05
N ALA A 56 -6.20 7.72 -0.96
CA ALA A 56 -6.68 9.08 -0.83
C ALA A 56 -8.18 9.12 -0.49
N SER A 57 -8.98 8.29 -1.12
CA SER A 57 -10.41 8.14 -0.83
C SER A 57 -10.64 7.66 0.60
N LEU A 58 -9.88 6.66 1.06
CA LEU A 58 -9.94 6.17 2.44
C LEU A 58 -9.63 7.29 3.45
N ALA A 59 -8.57 8.05 3.22
CA ALA A 59 -8.18 9.17 4.09
C ALA A 59 -9.18 10.32 4.08
N SER A 60 -9.93 10.52 2.98
CA SER A 60 -10.98 11.55 2.92
C SER A 60 -12.24 11.18 3.71
N THR A 61 -12.45 9.90 4.00
CA THR A 61 -13.63 9.39 4.71
C THR A 61 -13.35 8.99 6.16
N CYS A 62 -12.07 8.79 6.52
CA CYS A 62 -11.65 8.35 7.84
C CYS A 62 -10.57 9.28 8.40
N GLU A 63 -10.91 10.08 9.40
CA GLU A 63 -10.02 11.11 9.98
C GLU A 63 -8.76 10.56 10.66
N ASP A 64 -8.74 9.28 11.01
CA ASP A 64 -7.61 8.63 11.69
C ASP A 64 -6.67 7.88 10.71
N ILE A 65 -6.79 8.15 9.42
CA ILE A 65 -5.91 7.59 8.38
C ILE A 65 -4.83 8.59 7.99
N LEU A 66 -3.58 8.14 8.04
CA LEU A 66 -2.43 8.77 7.37
C LEU A 66 -2.07 7.98 6.13
N VAL A 67 -1.87 8.65 5.01
CA VAL A 67 -1.40 8.03 3.78
C VAL A 67 0.12 7.96 3.81
N GLY A 68 0.67 6.75 3.87
CA GLY A 68 2.10 6.48 3.80
C GLY A 68 2.64 6.57 2.37
N PRO A 69 3.98 6.54 2.20
CA PRO A 69 4.60 6.46 0.88
C PRO A 69 4.17 5.22 0.10
N THR A 70 3.96 5.37 -1.20
CA THR A 70 3.54 4.29 -2.10
C THR A 70 4.69 3.34 -2.42
N ILE A 71 4.40 2.04 -2.50
CA ILE A 71 5.34 1.02 -3.02
C ILE A 71 5.02 0.82 -4.49
N THR A 72 5.88 1.33 -5.37
CA THR A 72 5.64 1.40 -6.81
C THR A 72 6.30 0.29 -7.60
N ILE A 73 7.35 -0.35 -7.07
CA ILE A 73 8.03 -1.50 -7.67
C ILE A 73 7.79 -2.70 -6.76
N THR A 74 7.08 -3.70 -7.27
CA THR A 74 6.54 -4.81 -6.47
C THR A 74 6.76 -6.17 -7.15
N ALA A 75 5.83 -7.10 -7.03
CA ALA A 75 5.96 -8.45 -7.57
C ALA A 75 5.26 -8.57 -8.93
N SER A 76 5.98 -8.19 -9.99
CA SER A 76 5.52 -8.21 -11.40
C SER A 76 6.33 -9.21 -12.24
N GLY A 77 6.81 -10.30 -11.64
CA GLY A 77 7.66 -11.27 -12.31
C GLY A 77 7.01 -11.96 -13.51
N GLU A 78 5.70 -12.12 -13.51
CA GLU A 78 4.91 -12.65 -14.62
C GLU A 78 4.95 -11.76 -15.88
N HIS A 79 5.24 -10.47 -15.71
CA HIS A 79 5.36 -9.49 -16.80
C HIS A 79 6.80 -9.11 -17.15
N GLN A 80 7.81 -9.80 -16.60
CA GLN A 80 9.22 -9.44 -16.80
C GLN A 80 9.70 -9.46 -18.26
N GLY A 81 8.99 -10.18 -19.15
CA GLY A 81 9.29 -10.19 -20.58
C GLY A 81 8.86 -8.95 -21.34
N PHE A 82 8.12 -8.05 -20.73
CA PHE A 82 7.64 -6.82 -21.33
C PHE A 82 8.55 -5.62 -20.97
N ALA A 83 8.90 -4.82 -21.98
CA ALA A 83 9.71 -3.63 -21.79
C ALA A 83 9.04 -2.66 -20.81
N GLY A 84 9.83 -2.11 -19.89
CA GLY A 84 9.38 -1.16 -18.87
C GLY A 84 8.95 -1.82 -17.56
N THR A 85 8.75 -3.14 -17.50
CA THR A 85 8.44 -3.84 -16.25
C THR A 85 9.64 -3.83 -15.30
N LEU A 86 9.39 -3.43 -14.04
CA LEU A 86 10.35 -3.53 -12.94
C LEU A 86 9.73 -4.34 -11.81
N SER A 87 10.43 -5.37 -11.37
CA SER A 87 9.96 -6.28 -10.33
C SER A 87 11.04 -6.57 -9.30
N ILE A 88 10.66 -6.55 -8.02
CA ILE A 88 11.53 -7.03 -6.92
C ILE A 88 11.23 -8.49 -6.53
N GLY A 89 10.16 -9.06 -7.10
CA GLY A 89 9.72 -10.42 -6.80
C GLY A 89 8.99 -10.57 -5.48
N THR A 90 8.30 -11.71 -5.35
CA THR A 90 7.41 -12.01 -4.20
C THR A 90 8.16 -12.05 -2.86
N ALA A 91 9.35 -12.67 -2.83
CA ALA A 91 10.11 -12.81 -1.58
C ALA A 91 10.60 -11.47 -1.05
N ALA A 92 11.17 -10.62 -1.91
CA ALA A 92 11.62 -9.29 -1.52
C ALA A 92 10.45 -8.41 -1.11
N LEU A 93 9.34 -8.42 -1.85
CA LEU A 93 8.15 -7.67 -1.47
C LEU A 93 7.60 -8.12 -0.12
N THR A 94 7.54 -9.42 0.16
CA THR A 94 7.12 -9.93 1.47
C THR A 94 7.98 -9.33 2.59
N THR A 95 9.30 -9.31 2.41
CA THR A 95 10.24 -8.73 3.38
C THR A 95 9.99 -7.23 3.56
N VAL A 96 9.83 -6.49 2.46
CA VAL A 96 9.55 -5.04 2.50
C VAL A 96 8.28 -4.75 3.32
N LEU A 97 7.18 -5.46 3.05
CA LEU A 97 5.92 -5.28 3.76
C LEU A 97 6.06 -5.59 5.25
N VAL A 98 6.78 -6.65 5.60
CA VAL A 98 7.03 -7.04 7.00
C VAL A 98 7.83 -5.96 7.73
N GLU A 99 8.92 -5.49 7.16
CA GLU A 99 9.79 -4.50 7.82
C GLU A 99 9.11 -3.13 7.94
N ILE A 100 8.28 -2.73 6.99
CA ILE A 100 7.47 -1.51 7.10
C ILE A 100 6.56 -1.58 8.35
N VAL A 101 5.84 -2.67 8.54
CA VAL A 101 4.94 -2.82 9.70
C VAL A 101 5.73 -2.92 11.00
N ARG A 102 6.85 -3.62 11.02
CA ARG A 102 7.73 -3.71 12.20
C ARG A 102 8.26 -2.36 12.63
N SER A 103 8.58 -1.48 11.67
CA SER A 103 9.07 -0.12 11.95
C SER A 103 7.97 0.85 12.37
N ALA A 104 6.72 0.58 12.02
CA ALA A 104 5.57 1.45 12.30
C ALA A 104 4.97 1.25 13.71
N GLN A 105 5.77 1.00 14.74
CA GLN A 105 5.31 0.78 16.13
C GLN A 105 4.64 2.01 16.74
N TRP A 106 4.94 3.19 16.24
CA TRP A 106 4.33 4.45 16.62
C TRP A 106 2.86 4.57 16.14
N ALA A 107 2.49 3.84 15.09
CA ALA A 107 1.13 3.83 14.54
C ALA A 107 0.21 2.88 15.33
N ARG A 108 -1.09 3.12 15.25
CA ARG A 108 -2.12 2.21 15.76
C ARG A 108 -2.20 0.92 14.95
N GLY A 109 -1.87 0.97 13.68
CA GLY A 109 -1.87 -0.15 12.76
C GLY A 109 -1.49 0.28 11.34
N VAL A 110 -1.36 -0.68 10.44
CA VAL A 110 -1.07 -0.47 9.02
C VAL A 110 -2.12 -1.19 8.18
N ILE A 111 -2.59 -0.54 7.14
CA ILE A 111 -3.41 -1.16 6.09
C ILE A 111 -2.71 -1.04 4.74
N PHE A 112 -2.49 -2.16 4.08
CA PHE A 112 -2.02 -2.17 2.71
C PHE A 112 -3.21 -2.12 1.75
N VAL A 113 -3.22 -1.14 0.86
CA VAL A 113 -4.20 -1.01 -0.21
C VAL A 113 -3.54 -1.49 -1.49
N ASN A 114 -3.87 -2.71 -1.89
CA ASN A 114 -3.21 -3.37 -3.00
C ASN A 114 -3.96 -3.13 -4.32
N GLY A 115 -3.26 -2.60 -5.31
CA GLY A 115 -3.78 -2.36 -6.67
C GLY A 115 -3.39 -3.43 -7.68
N HIS A 116 -2.53 -4.40 -7.32
CA HIS A 116 -1.94 -5.35 -8.26
C HIS A 116 -2.13 -6.81 -7.82
N GLY A 117 -2.72 -7.64 -8.68
CA GLY A 117 -2.99 -9.05 -8.39
C GLY A 117 -1.74 -9.88 -8.09
N GLY A 118 -0.63 -9.62 -8.78
CA GLY A 118 0.67 -10.30 -8.58
C GLY A 118 1.24 -10.14 -7.17
N ASN A 119 0.80 -9.17 -6.41
CA ASN A 119 1.22 -8.94 -5.03
C ASN A 119 0.51 -9.85 -4.01
N ALA A 120 -0.57 -10.53 -4.39
CA ALA A 120 -1.46 -11.24 -3.47
C ALA A 120 -0.71 -12.24 -2.57
N GLN A 121 0.21 -13.01 -3.13
CA GLN A 121 1.00 -13.98 -2.37
C GLN A 121 1.92 -13.31 -1.35
N ALA A 122 2.61 -12.23 -1.74
CA ALA A 122 3.50 -11.49 -0.85
C ALA A 122 2.73 -10.84 0.30
N VAL A 123 1.61 -10.19 -0.01
CA VAL A 123 0.73 -9.54 0.98
C VAL A 123 0.19 -10.58 1.96
N THR A 124 -0.36 -11.69 1.47
CA THR A 124 -0.90 -12.76 2.32
C THR A 124 0.17 -13.35 3.25
N SER A 125 1.38 -13.60 2.73
CA SER A 125 2.49 -14.13 3.51
C SER A 125 2.95 -13.15 4.60
N ALA A 126 3.08 -11.88 4.27
CA ALA A 126 3.42 -10.83 5.21
C ALA A 126 2.38 -10.68 6.32
N LEU A 127 1.10 -10.63 5.97
CA LEU A 127 -0.01 -10.57 6.93
C LEU A 127 -0.01 -11.76 7.89
N LYS A 128 0.21 -12.97 7.38
CA LYS A 128 0.25 -14.18 8.21
C LYS A 128 1.38 -14.13 9.25
N LEU A 129 2.57 -13.70 8.84
CA LEU A 129 3.71 -13.54 9.75
C LEU A 129 3.45 -12.46 10.80
N LEU A 130 3.05 -11.26 10.36
CA LEU A 130 2.85 -10.11 11.22
C LEU A 130 1.72 -10.31 12.24
N LYS A 131 0.66 -11.00 11.87
CA LYS A 131 -0.43 -11.38 12.82
C LYS A 131 0.06 -12.35 13.89
N ARG A 132 0.96 -13.29 13.56
CA ARG A 132 1.60 -14.17 14.55
C ARG A 132 2.50 -13.38 15.51
N GLU A 133 3.12 -12.28 15.05
CA GLU A 133 3.89 -11.36 15.87
C GLU A 133 3.01 -10.40 16.70
N GLY A 134 1.69 -10.53 16.64
CA GLY A 134 0.76 -9.66 17.36
C GLY A 134 0.64 -8.25 16.75
N ARG A 135 1.09 -8.03 15.51
CA ARG A 135 1.00 -6.73 14.84
C ARG A 135 -0.40 -6.44 14.33
N ARG A 136 -0.84 -5.19 14.45
CA ARG A 136 -2.10 -4.71 13.89
C ARG A 136 -1.89 -4.35 12.41
N VAL A 137 -2.24 -5.27 11.55
CA VAL A 137 -2.09 -5.13 10.10
C VAL A 137 -3.25 -5.75 9.36
N SER A 138 -3.67 -5.11 8.29
CA SER A 138 -4.65 -5.63 7.35
C SER A 138 -4.26 -5.28 5.92
N ALA A 139 -4.94 -5.87 4.96
CA ALA A 139 -4.85 -5.49 3.57
C ALA A 139 -6.23 -5.50 2.94
N TRP A 140 -6.40 -4.66 1.94
CA TRP A 140 -7.59 -4.60 1.13
C TRP A 140 -7.19 -4.39 -0.34
N TRP A 141 -7.97 -4.96 -1.24
CA TRP A 141 -7.89 -4.72 -2.67
C TRP A 141 -9.28 -4.78 -3.29
N PRO A 142 -9.51 -4.04 -4.38
CA PRO A 142 -10.80 -4.03 -5.04
C PRO A 142 -11.15 -5.43 -5.56
N GLN A 143 -12.40 -5.83 -5.34
CA GLN A 143 -12.99 -7.03 -5.96
C GLN A 143 -14.01 -6.54 -6.96
N ILE A 144 -13.84 -6.95 -8.22
CA ILE A 144 -14.79 -6.65 -9.29
C ILE A 144 -15.58 -7.94 -9.52
N GLU A 145 -16.89 -7.89 -9.29
CA GLU A 145 -17.77 -9.01 -9.62
C GLU A 145 -17.62 -9.32 -11.11
N ASN A 146 -17.30 -10.57 -11.45
CA ASN A 146 -17.01 -11.04 -12.80
C ASN A 146 -15.79 -10.39 -13.49
N GLY A 147 -14.93 -9.72 -12.74
CA GLY A 147 -13.65 -9.23 -13.24
C GLY A 147 -12.62 -10.34 -13.35
N ASP A 148 -11.98 -10.48 -14.51
CA ASP A 148 -10.78 -11.29 -14.65
C ASP A 148 -9.58 -10.44 -14.22
N ALA A 149 -8.89 -10.85 -13.15
CA ALA A 149 -7.68 -10.16 -12.66
C ALA A 149 -6.53 -10.16 -13.69
N HIS A 150 -6.68 -10.91 -14.78
CA HIS A 150 -5.70 -11.06 -15.86
C HIS A 150 -6.22 -10.57 -17.22
N ALA A 151 -7.41 -9.95 -17.29
CA ALA A 151 -7.99 -9.44 -18.52
C ALA A 151 -7.28 -8.16 -18.99
N GLY A 152 -6.05 -8.28 -19.40
CA GLY A 152 -5.20 -7.18 -19.87
C GLY A 152 -4.30 -7.56 -21.05
N PHE A 153 -4.73 -8.50 -21.90
CA PHE A 153 -3.99 -8.87 -23.12
C PHE A 153 -4.62 -8.30 -24.38
#